data_591d92b12534a7918194de51f10f7fad
#
_entry.id   591d92b12534a7918194de51f10f7fad
#
_cell.length_a   1.000
_cell.length_b   1.000
_cell.length_c   1.000
_cell.angle_alpha   90.00
_cell.angle_beta   90.00
_cell.angle_gamma   90.00
#
_symmetry.space_group_name_H-M   'P 1'
#
loop_
_entity.id
_entity.type
_entity.pdbx_description
1 polymer ?
#
loop_
_entity_poly.entity_id
_entity_poly.type
_entity_poly.pdbx_seq_one_letter_code
_entity_poly.pdbx_strand_id
1 'polypeptide(L)'
;MFGMPEASIKAMYLIKTHYIMRVIEFHPEDQTVDLIQDVCEFCNTNTGNITIQNELGYEVTVAPQTPTVMYGIPVKQLRWGQFSIQACPKEGDTGYIEIFTNDITDWIENGGISIPKSDRHFAKDSCVFVPFVANKTNSTPDYVNNENTLVIKSANASITLTDDGTKSDIAINADTMTVTAQDGMTIDGDVNITGGLTTTGDIETTGGDVKTSLVTLGTHIHTAPSGGGPTSGPEPAPSL
;
A
#
# COMPACT_ATOMS: atom_id res chain seq x y z
N MET A 1 -2.99 -32.67 33.79
CA MET A 1 -2.21 -32.25 32.63
C MET A 1 -1.82 -33.52 31.90
N PHE A 2 -2.50 -33.83 30.78
CA PHE A 2 -2.15 -35.00 29.99
C PHE A 2 -0.84 -34.67 29.26
N GLY A 3 0.25 -35.33 29.68
CA GLY A 3 1.55 -35.16 29.02
C GLY A 3 1.46 -35.68 27.59
N MET A 4 1.63 -34.82 26.59
CA MET A 4 1.82 -35.29 25.23
C MET A 4 3.10 -36.13 25.14
N PRO A 5 3.15 -37.17 24.33
CA PRO A 5 4.37 -37.95 24.11
C PRO A 5 5.49 -37.02 23.59
N GLU A 6 6.72 -37.24 24.06
CA GLU A 6 7.90 -36.43 23.65
C GLU A 6 8.08 -36.35 22.14
N ALA A 7 7.73 -37.42 21.42
CA ALA A 7 7.72 -37.45 19.96
C ALA A 7 6.74 -36.43 19.34
N SER A 8 5.55 -36.25 19.96
CA SER A 8 4.55 -35.29 19.49
C SER A 8 5.01 -33.84 19.76
N ILE A 9 5.67 -33.60 20.88
CA ILE A 9 6.24 -32.29 21.20
C ILE A 9 7.36 -31.97 20.21
N LYS A 10 8.28 -32.89 19.93
CA LYS A 10 9.33 -32.71 18.91
C LYS A 10 8.74 -32.47 17.50
N ALA A 11 7.69 -33.16 17.14
CA ALA A 11 7.01 -32.94 15.85
C ALA A 11 6.40 -31.53 15.74
N MET A 12 5.82 -30.99 16.82
CA MET A 12 5.28 -29.62 16.84
C MET A 12 6.36 -28.55 16.66
N TYR A 13 7.56 -28.73 17.21
CA TYR A 13 8.68 -27.81 17.03
C TYR A 13 9.26 -27.82 15.60
N LEU A 14 8.98 -28.87 14.83
CA LEU A 14 9.44 -28.97 13.43
C LEU A 14 8.47 -28.33 12.43
N ILE A 15 7.24 -28.02 12.84
CA ILE A 15 6.26 -27.36 11.97
C ILE A 15 6.53 -25.86 12.00
N LYS A 16 7.17 -25.36 10.97
CA LYS A 16 7.43 -23.92 10.78
C LYS A 16 6.51 -23.42 9.67
N THR A 17 5.66 -22.47 10.01
CA THR A 17 4.63 -21.95 9.10
C THR A 17 4.97 -20.56 8.54
N HIS A 18 5.94 -19.87 9.15
CA HIS A 18 6.34 -18.53 8.75
C HIS A 18 7.86 -18.34 8.86
N TYR A 19 8.43 -17.63 7.89
CA TYR A 19 9.81 -17.19 7.92
C TYR A 19 9.88 -15.73 7.51
N ILE A 20 10.69 -14.94 8.20
CA ILE A 20 11.02 -13.56 7.76
C ILE A 20 11.94 -13.65 6.56
N MET A 21 11.55 -12.99 5.50
CA MET A 21 12.23 -13.01 4.21
C MET A 21 12.46 -11.58 3.72
N ARG A 22 13.49 -11.41 2.90
CA ARG A 22 13.79 -10.16 2.21
C ARG A 22 13.79 -10.40 0.72
N VAL A 23 13.26 -9.46 -0.03
CA VAL A 23 13.18 -9.49 -1.49
C VAL A 23 14.57 -9.30 -2.08
N ILE A 24 14.95 -10.19 -2.98
CA ILE A 24 16.13 -10.08 -3.86
C ILE A 24 15.71 -9.45 -5.18
N GLU A 25 14.61 -9.95 -5.79
CA GLU A 25 14.08 -9.48 -7.06
C GLU A 25 12.56 -9.64 -7.11
N PHE A 26 11.88 -8.75 -7.82
CA PHE A 26 10.44 -8.83 -8.09
C PHE A 26 10.21 -9.01 -9.59
N HIS A 27 9.38 -9.97 -9.96
CA HIS A 27 9.00 -10.31 -11.33
C HIS A 27 7.56 -9.85 -11.59
N PRO A 28 7.36 -8.65 -12.18
CA PRO A 28 6.03 -8.07 -12.35
C PRO A 28 5.14 -8.84 -13.33
N GLU A 29 5.72 -9.57 -14.28
CA GLU A 29 5.01 -10.31 -15.33
C GLU A 29 4.18 -11.48 -14.79
N ASP A 30 4.64 -12.11 -13.70
CA ASP A 30 3.94 -13.22 -13.03
C ASP A 30 3.63 -12.94 -11.56
N GLN A 31 3.98 -11.74 -11.06
CA GLN A 31 3.75 -11.27 -9.69
C GLN A 31 4.41 -12.15 -8.63
N THR A 32 5.63 -12.61 -8.93
CA THR A 32 6.45 -13.41 -8.02
C THR A 32 7.66 -12.62 -7.52
N VAL A 33 8.28 -13.16 -6.48
CA VAL A 33 9.51 -12.62 -5.89
C VAL A 33 10.55 -13.71 -5.67
N ASP A 34 11.82 -13.34 -5.80
CA ASP A 34 12.94 -14.10 -5.28
C ASP A 34 13.28 -13.58 -3.89
N LEU A 35 13.46 -14.48 -2.96
CA LEU A 35 13.57 -14.19 -1.54
C LEU A 35 14.82 -14.78 -0.91
N ILE A 36 15.37 -14.10 0.07
CA ILE A 36 16.40 -14.63 0.98
C ILE A 36 15.89 -14.57 2.42
N GLN A 37 16.15 -15.62 3.16
CA GLN A 37 15.77 -15.70 4.57
C GLN A 37 16.61 -14.74 5.43
N ASP A 38 15.94 -13.81 6.14
CA ASP A 38 16.60 -12.85 7.03
C ASP A 38 16.77 -13.38 8.46
N VAL A 39 15.85 -14.21 8.93
CA VAL A 39 15.90 -14.82 10.26
C VAL A 39 16.00 -16.32 10.11
N CYS A 40 17.16 -16.87 10.34
CA CYS A 40 17.39 -18.31 10.42
C CYS A 40 17.93 -18.67 11.81
N GLU A 41 17.74 -19.90 12.23
CA GLU A 41 18.10 -20.31 13.58
C GLU A 41 19.59 -20.12 13.87
N PHE A 42 20.43 -20.26 12.86
CA PHE A 42 21.88 -20.21 12.99
C PHE A 42 22.55 -19.54 11.79
N CYS A 43 21.90 -18.55 11.19
CA CYS A 43 22.49 -17.79 10.10
C CYS A 43 23.55 -16.82 10.65
N ASN A 44 24.77 -17.02 10.24
CA ASN A 44 25.84 -16.06 10.47
C ASN A 44 26.47 -15.69 9.12
N THR A 45 26.57 -14.41 8.88
CA THR A 45 27.35 -13.86 7.76
C THR A 45 28.87 -13.97 8.00
N ASN A 46 29.27 -14.24 9.26
CA ASN A 46 30.65 -14.47 9.62
C ASN A 46 30.95 -15.98 9.70
N THR A 47 32.10 -16.40 9.26
CA THR A 47 32.53 -17.79 9.11
C THR A 47 32.84 -18.54 10.42
N GLY A 48 32.43 -18.02 11.58
CA GLY A 48 32.68 -18.61 12.89
C GLY A 48 31.47 -19.34 13.47
N ASN A 49 31.73 -20.33 14.32
CA ASN A 49 30.68 -20.98 15.10
C ASN A 49 29.95 -19.97 15.99
N ILE A 50 28.64 -20.18 16.16
CA ILE A 50 27.77 -19.35 17.01
C ILE A 50 27.55 -20.08 18.32
N THR A 51 27.74 -19.40 19.44
CA THR A 51 27.36 -19.91 20.76
C THR A 51 26.00 -19.32 21.13
N ILE A 52 25.03 -20.17 21.41
CA ILE A 52 23.69 -19.83 21.84
C ILE A 52 23.38 -20.48 23.18
N GLN A 53 22.46 -19.88 23.95
CA GLN A 53 21.87 -20.55 25.09
C GLN A 53 20.60 -21.29 24.66
N ASN A 54 20.52 -22.57 25.00
CA ASN A 54 19.29 -23.32 24.80
C ASN A 54 18.23 -22.99 25.87
N GLU A 55 17.03 -23.54 25.74
CA GLU A 55 15.92 -23.28 26.67
C GLU A 55 16.24 -23.66 28.14
N LEU A 56 17.25 -24.49 28.37
CA LEU A 56 17.72 -24.92 29.68
C LEU A 56 18.87 -24.04 30.17
N GLY A 57 19.27 -23.00 29.43
CA GLY A 57 20.35 -22.10 29.82
C GLY A 57 21.75 -22.64 29.52
N TYR A 58 21.93 -23.79 28.87
CA TYR A 58 23.23 -24.31 28.50
C TYR A 58 23.73 -23.65 27.20
N GLU A 59 25.01 -23.34 27.18
CA GLU A 59 25.69 -22.89 25.97
C GLU A 59 25.83 -24.04 24.95
N VAL A 60 25.37 -23.80 23.75
CA VAL A 60 25.50 -24.75 22.64
C VAL A 60 26.18 -24.05 21.47
N THR A 61 27.27 -24.65 20.99
CA THR A 61 27.97 -24.13 19.81
C THR A 61 27.42 -24.80 18.55
N VAL A 62 26.94 -23.99 17.61
CA VAL A 62 26.36 -24.46 16.36
C VAL A 62 27.11 -23.90 15.16
N ALA A 63 27.18 -24.69 14.10
CA ALA A 63 27.77 -24.23 12.84
C ALA A 63 26.82 -23.24 12.15
N PRO A 64 27.33 -22.18 11.51
CA PRO A 64 26.52 -21.24 10.77
C PRO A 64 25.83 -21.93 9.59
N GLN A 65 24.56 -21.57 9.37
CA GLN A 65 23.80 -22.05 8.22
C GLN A 65 23.76 -20.97 7.13
N THR A 66 23.78 -21.37 5.88
CA THR A 66 23.54 -20.48 4.76
C THR A 66 22.05 -20.08 4.74
N PRO A 67 21.73 -18.78 4.62
CA PRO A 67 20.34 -18.35 4.43
C PRO A 67 19.69 -19.06 3.25
N THR A 68 18.44 -19.49 3.43
CA THR A 68 17.68 -20.11 2.35
C THR A 68 17.31 -19.06 1.31
N VAL A 69 17.59 -19.33 0.04
CA VAL A 69 17.10 -18.56 -1.09
C VAL A 69 15.94 -19.32 -1.73
N MET A 70 14.89 -18.60 -2.12
CA MET A 70 13.69 -19.13 -2.75
C MET A 70 13.37 -18.29 -3.97
N TYR A 71 12.94 -18.93 -5.05
CA TYR A 71 12.70 -18.30 -6.34
C TYR A 71 11.25 -18.42 -6.76
N GLY A 72 10.73 -17.39 -7.45
CA GLY A 72 9.41 -17.41 -8.06
C GLY A 72 8.27 -17.57 -7.06
N ILE A 73 8.37 -17.00 -5.86
CA ILE A 73 7.34 -17.11 -4.82
C ILE A 73 6.22 -16.08 -5.09
N PRO A 74 4.95 -16.52 -5.22
CA PRO A 74 3.84 -15.60 -5.47
C PRO A 74 3.68 -14.55 -4.37
N VAL A 75 3.44 -13.31 -4.76
CA VAL A 75 3.15 -12.22 -3.82
C VAL A 75 1.66 -12.23 -3.46
N LYS A 76 1.36 -12.27 -2.17
CA LYS A 76 -0.02 -12.15 -1.68
C LYS A 76 -0.58 -10.77 -1.96
N GLN A 77 -1.62 -10.70 -2.77
CA GLN A 77 -2.36 -9.48 -3.10
C GLN A 77 -3.71 -9.49 -2.39
N LEU A 78 -4.18 -8.31 -2.00
CA LEU A 78 -5.57 -8.16 -1.53
C LEU A 78 -6.48 -8.06 -2.75
N ARG A 79 -7.27 -9.11 -3.00
CA ARG A 79 -8.17 -9.18 -4.16
C ARG A 79 -9.52 -9.76 -3.78
N TRP A 80 -10.59 -9.12 -4.26
CA TRP A 80 -11.95 -9.62 -4.17
C TRP A 80 -12.78 -9.15 -5.36
N GLY A 81 -13.34 -10.10 -6.11
CA GLY A 81 -14.05 -9.82 -7.36
C GLY A 81 -13.13 -9.08 -8.35
N GLN A 82 -13.54 -7.89 -8.78
CA GLN A 82 -12.77 -7.05 -9.69
C GLN A 82 -11.87 -6.03 -8.98
N PHE A 83 -11.91 -5.97 -7.65
CA PHE A 83 -11.10 -5.03 -6.87
C PHE A 83 -9.80 -5.68 -6.42
N SER A 84 -8.72 -4.92 -6.44
CA SER A 84 -7.43 -5.33 -5.89
C SER A 84 -6.67 -4.14 -5.28
N ILE A 85 -5.91 -4.44 -4.22
CA ILE A 85 -4.84 -3.57 -3.74
C ILE A 85 -3.54 -4.34 -4.00
N GLN A 86 -2.72 -3.80 -4.88
CA GLN A 86 -1.50 -4.45 -5.34
C GLN A 86 -0.29 -3.82 -4.67
N ALA A 87 0.60 -4.66 -4.16
CA ALA A 87 1.92 -4.27 -3.74
C ALA A 87 2.93 -4.71 -4.81
N CYS A 88 3.85 -3.83 -5.14
CA CYS A 88 5.00 -4.14 -5.98
C CYS A 88 6.25 -4.05 -5.11
N PRO A 89 6.64 -5.15 -4.44
CA PRO A 89 7.83 -5.16 -3.61
C PRO A 89 9.08 -4.86 -4.45
N LYS A 90 10.07 -4.25 -3.84
CA LYS A 90 11.39 -3.99 -4.47
C LYS A 90 12.48 -4.69 -3.69
N GLU A 91 13.66 -4.77 -4.28
CA GLU A 91 14.85 -5.26 -3.62
C GLU A 91 15.07 -4.59 -2.25
N GLY A 92 15.30 -5.40 -1.22
CA GLY A 92 15.49 -4.97 0.15
C GLY A 92 14.22 -4.90 0.99
N ASP A 93 13.02 -4.93 0.39
CA ASP A 93 11.77 -4.98 1.16
C ASP A 93 11.67 -6.28 1.94
N THR A 94 11.09 -6.17 3.15
CA THR A 94 10.93 -7.31 4.06
C THR A 94 9.47 -7.72 4.20
N GLY A 95 9.28 -9.00 4.44
CA GLY A 95 7.99 -9.61 4.64
C GLY A 95 8.14 -10.98 5.29
N TYR A 96 7.14 -11.81 5.18
CA TYR A 96 7.21 -13.20 5.60
C TYR A 96 6.57 -14.11 4.55
N ILE A 97 6.98 -15.38 4.54
CA ILE A 97 6.26 -16.39 3.78
C ILE A 97 5.22 -17.06 4.68
N GLU A 98 4.06 -17.32 4.10
CA GLU A 98 2.97 -18.10 4.68
C GLU A 98 2.95 -19.47 4.00
N ILE A 99 3.28 -20.53 4.76
CA ILE A 99 3.43 -21.87 4.24
C ILE A 99 2.10 -22.61 4.36
N PHE A 100 1.67 -23.22 3.26
CA PHE A 100 0.44 -24.01 3.22
C PHE A 100 0.66 -25.45 3.71
N THR A 101 -0.40 -26.03 4.23
CA THR A 101 -0.38 -27.42 4.71
C THR A 101 -0.09 -28.39 3.59
N ASN A 102 -0.66 -28.18 2.41
CA ASN A 102 -0.52 -29.06 1.25
C ASN A 102 0.28 -28.36 0.15
N ASP A 103 0.76 -29.14 -0.80
CA ASP A 103 1.37 -28.65 -2.02
C ASP A 103 0.35 -27.89 -2.86
N ILE A 104 0.65 -26.60 -3.13
CA ILE A 104 -0.22 -25.67 -3.88
C ILE A 104 0.28 -25.40 -5.31
N THR A 105 1.29 -26.12 -5.77
CA THR A 105 1.95 -25.86 -7.07
C THR A 105 0.94 -25.89 -8.21
N ASP A 106 0.08 -26.93 -8.25
CA ASP A 106 -0.93 -27.03 -9.31
C ASP A 106 -1.98 -25.90 -9.25
N TRP A 107 -2.35 -25.47 -8.05
CA TRP A 107 -3.27 -24.36 -7.86
C TRP A 107 -2.66 -23.03 -8.32
N ILE A 108 -1.36 -22.80 -8.08
CA ILE A 108 -0.66 -21.60 -8.55
C ILE A 108 -0.64 -21.56 -10.08
N GLU A 109 -0.36 -22.70 -10.73
CA GLU A 109 -0.22 -22.77 -12.20
C GLU A 109 -1.57 -22.70 -12.93
N ASN A 110 -2.60 -23.38 -12.41
CA ASN A 110 -3.83 -23.64 -13.14
C ASN A 110 -5.08 -23.01 -12.49
N GLY A 111 -5.01 -22.64 -11.22
CA GLY A 111 -6.17 -22.17 -10.44
C GLY A 111 -7.22 -23.25 -10.21
N GLY A 112 -8.39 -22.84 -9.70
CA GLY A 112 -9.54 -23.74 -9.51
C GLY A 112 -9.35 -24.76 -8.40
N ILE A 113 -10.09 -25.89 -8.50
CA ILE A 113 -9.96 -27.03 -7.60
C ILE A 113 -8.82 -27.90 -8.11
N SER A 114 -7.76 -28.03 -7.32
CA SER A 114 -6.58 -28.81 -7.69
C SER A 114 -6.28 -29.91 -6.67
N ILE A 115 -5.57 -30.93 -7.13
CA ILE A 115 -5.08 -32.01 -6.28
C ILE A 115 -3.59 -31.74 -6.05
N PRO A 116 -3.08 -31.81 -4.80
CA PRO A 116 -1.65 -31.65 -4.55
C PRO A 116 -0.81 -32.58 -5.43
N LYS A 117 0.21 -32.05 -6.08
CA LYS A 117 1.14 -32.85 -6.92
C LYS A 117 2.02 -33.79 -6.10
N SER A 118 2.15 -33.55 -4.82
CA SER A 118 2.92 -34.36 -3.88
C SER A 118 2.19 -34.48 -2.53
N ASP A 119 2.61 -35.46 -1.74
CA ASP A 119 2.12 -35.68 -0.37
C ASP A 119 2.91 -34.89 0.68
N ARG A 120 3.73 -33.92 0.24
CA ARG A 120 4.50 -33.04 1.13
C ARG A 120 3.58 -32.08 1.87
N HIS A 121 3.79 -32.00 3.19
CA HIS A 121 3.11 -31.05 4.05
C HIS A 121 4.08 -30.01 4.57
N PHE A 122 3.62 -28.76 4.69
CA PHE A 122 4.40 -27.61 5.18
C PHE A 122 5.75 -27.44 4.45
N ALA A 123 5.76 -27.69 3.17
CA ALA A 123 6.96 -27.51 2.34
C ALA A 123 7.20 -26.04 2.07
N LYS A 124 8.46 -25.60 2.17
CA LYS A 124 8.81 -24.17 2.01
C LYS A 124 8.45 -23.60 0.62
N ASP A 125 8.45 -24.44 -0.40
CA ASP A 125 8.09 -24.09 -1.78
C ASP A 125 6.56 -24.02 -2.02
N SER A 126 5.76 -24.46 -1.03
CA SER A 126 4.32 -24.33 -1.05
C SER A 126 3.89 -23.16 -0.17
N CYS A 127 4.20 -21.94 -0.59
CA CYS A 127 3.99 -20.73 0.17
C CYS A 127 3.63 -19.53 -0.70
N VAL A 128 3.22 -18.46 -0.05
CA VAL A 128 3.10 -17.12 -0.64
C VAL A 128 3.91 -16.12 0.19
N PHE A 129 4.42 -15.09 -0.45
CA PHE A 129 5.08 -13.98 0.23
C PHE A 129 4.05 -12.93 0.64
N VAL A 130 4.09 -12.55 1.91
CA VAL A 130 3.29 -11.48 2.47
C VAL A 130 4.22 -10.29 2.74
N PRO A 131 4.17 -9.24 1.93
CA PRO A 131 4.97 -8.02 2.18
C PRO A 131 4.52 -7.32 3.46
N PHE A 132 5.19 -6.22 3.82
CA PHE A 132 4.82 -5.30 4.90
C PHE A 132 5.25 -5.70 6.32
N VAL A 133 6.36 -6.37 6.47
CA VAL A 133 7.00 -6.50 7.80
C VAL A 133 8.13 -5.49 7.91
N ALA A 134 7.93 -4.48 8.74
CA ALA A 134 8.96 -3.50 9.05
C ALA A 134 9.77 -3.91 10.30
N ASN A 135 11.04 -3.57 10.33
CA ASN A 135 11.90 -3.69 11.51
C ASN A 135 12.41 -2.30 11.93
N LYS A 136 13.17 -2.22 13.02
CA LYS A 136 13.67 -0.92 13.54
C LYS A 136 14.60 -0.17 12.58
N THR A 137 15.27 -0.87 11.68
CA THR A 137 16.19 -0.27 10.69
C THR A 137 15.51 0.02 9.36
N ASN A 138 14.37 -0.62 9.09
CA ASN A 138 13.53 -0.42 7.93
C ASN A 138 12.07 -0.18 8.37
N SER A 139 11.91 0.80 9.27
CA SER A 139 10.60 1.21 9.75
C SER A 139 9.88 2.04 8.70
N THR A 140 8.55 2.00 8.72
CA THR A 140 7.74 2.92 7.91
C THR A 140 8.10 4.36 8.26
N PRO A 141 8.58 5.18 7.31
CA PRO A 141 8.91 6.58 7.58
C PRO A 141 7.66 7.32 8.10
N ASP A 142 7.86 8.20 9.09
CA ASP A 142 6.80 9.04 9.66
C ASP A 142 5.53 8.26 10.02
N TYR A 143 5.71 7.21 10.83
CA TYR A 143 4.59 6.47 11.39
C TYR A 143 3.64 7.43 12.11
N VAL A 144 2.39 7.47 11.68
CA VAL A 144 1.37 8.33 12.27
C VAL A 144 0.88 7.69 13.56
N ASN A 145 1.25 8.27 14.69
CA ASN A 145 0.78 7.84 16.00
C ASN A 145 -0.56 8.53 16.33
N ASN A 146 -1.61 8.17 15.59
CA ASN A 146 -2.96 8.63 15.84
C ASN A 146 -3.92 7.46 15.68
N GLU A 147 -4.60 7.10 16.75
CA GLU A 147 -5.48 5.93 16.84
C GLU A 147 -6.62 5.94 15.80
N ASN A 148 -7.05 7.13 15.39
CA ASN A 148 -8.19 7.31 14.47
C ASN A 148 -7.75 7.71 13.06
N THR A 149 -6.58 7.30 12.61
CA THR A 149 -6.04 7.70 11.31
C THR A 149 -5.61 6.49 10.48
N LEU A 150 -6.11 6.41 9.25
CA LEU A 150 -5.61 5.51 8.22
C LEU A 150 -4.80 6.31 7.20
N VAL A 151 -3.58 5.88 6.92
CA VAL A 151 -2.70 6.53 5.94
C VAL A 151 -2.25 5.54 4.88
N ILE A 152 -2.44 5.93 3.61
CA ILE A 152 -1.81 5.28 2.45
C ILE A 152 -0.77 6.27 1.93
N LYS A 153 0.51 5.89 1.90
CA LYS A 153 1.61 6.84 1.76
C LYS A 153 2.75 6.28 0.91
N SER A 154 3.37 7.18 0.16
CA SER A 154 4.69 7.01 -0.46
C SER A 154 5.64 8.10 0.05
N ALA A 155 6.85 8.21 -0.52
CA ALA A 155 7.79 9.27 -0.13
C ALA A 155 7.22 10.68 -0.32
N ASN A 156 6.45 10.93 -1.40
CA ASN A 156 6.01 12.26 -1.82
C ASN A 156 4.48 12.40 -1.94
N ALA A 157 3.71 11.36 -1.64
CA ALA A 157 2.25 11.39 -1.73
C ALA A 157 1.59 10.62 -0.60
N SER A 158 0.43 11.10 -0.16
CA SER A 158 -0.37 10.41 0.85
C SER A 158 -1.87 10.62 0.66
N ILE A 159 -2.64 9.63 1.07
CA ILE A 159 -4.08 9.74 1.33
C ILE A 159 -4.26 9.44 2.81
N THR A 160 -4.80 10.41 3.54
CA THR A 160 -5.02 10.32 4.99
C THR A 160 -6.52 10.42 5.27
N LEU A 161 -7.06 9.45 5.99
CA LEU A 161 -8.41 9.47 6.52
C LEU A 161 -8.31 9.62 8.03
N THR A 162 -8.96 10.63 8.59
CA THR A 162 -9.01 10.87 10.04
C THR A 162 -10.46 10.97 10.48
N ASP A 163 -10.80 10.32 11.58
CA ASP A 163 -12.11 10.40 12.22
C ASP A 163 -11.93 10.63 13.72
N ASP A 164 -12.34 11.78 14.23
CA ASP A 164 -12.29 12.13 15.67
C ASP A 164 -13.58 11.82 16.43
N GLY A 165 -14.53 11.13 15.77
CA GLY A 165 -15.85 10.80 16.31
C GLY A 165 -16.89 11.92 16.15
N THR A 166 -16.49 13.11 15.71
CA THR A 166 -17.38 14.25 15.41
C THR A 166 -17.24 14.71 13.96
N LYS A 167 -16.05 14.58 13.41
CA LYS A 167 -15.71 15.00 12.06
C LYS A 167 -14.77 13.99 11.41
N SER A 168 -15.06 13.66 10.16
CA SER A 168 -14.20 12.83 9.32
C SER A 168 -13.59 13.69 8.23
N ASP A 169 -12.26 13.60 8.07
CA ASP A 169 -11.49 14.32 7.06
C ASP A 169 -10.78 13.34 6.11
N ILE A 170 -10.73 13.71 4.83
CA ILE A 170 -9.91 13.03 3.82
C ILE A 170 -8.93 14.07 3.26
N ALA A 171 -7.64 13.87 3.48
CA ALA A 171 -6.60 14.70 2.92
C ALA A 171 -5.81 13.92 1.87
N ILE A 172 -5.63 14.52 0.68
CA ILE A 172 -4.79 14.00 -0.40
C ILE A 172 -3.65 15.00 -0.62
N ASN A 173 -2.42 14.55 -0.41
CA ASN A 173 -1.22 15.32 -0.64
C ASN A 173 -0.41 14.66 -1.76
N ALA A 174 -0.12 15.40 -2.81
CA ALA A 174 0.69 14.95 -3.94
C ALA A 174 1.17 16.16 -4.74
N ASP A 175 2.27 16.02 -5.45
CA ASP A 175 2.76 17.06 -6.38
C ASP A 175 1.78 17.27 -7.55
N THR A 176 1.13 16.21 -7.99
CA THR A 176 0.11 16.24 -9.05
C THR A 176 -0.99 15.22 -8.75
N MET A 177 -2.25 15.63 -8.92
CA MET A 177 -3.41 14.75 -8.82
C MET A 177 -4.19 14.79 -10.15
N THR A 178 -4.43 13.61 -10.74
CA THR A 178 -5.27 13.47 -11.93
C THR A 178 -6.51 12.66 -11.58
N VAL A 179 -7.69 13.22 -11.88
CA VAL A 179 -8.98 12.54 -11.75
C VAL A 179 -9.59 12.36 -13.14
N THR A 180 -9.80 11.12 -13.56
CA THR A 180 -10.49 10.80 -14.83
C THR A 180 -11.80 10.11 -14.50
N ALA A 181 -12.93 10.76 -14.87
CA ALA A 181 -14.27 10.23 -14.68
C ALA A 181 -15.03 10.34 -16.01
N GLN A 182 -15.36 9.19 -16.64
CA GLN A 182 -16.03 9.16 -17.94
C GLN A 182 -17.43 9.76 -17.90
N ASP A 183 -18.14 9.54 -16.79
CA ASP A 183 -19.53 9.99 -16.61
C ASP A 183 -19.64 11.29 -15.78
N GLY A 184 -18.51 11.97 -15.55
CA GLY A 184 -18.45 13.21 -14.80
C GLY A 184 -18.10 13.03 -13.32
N MET A 185 -17.94 14.15 -12.64
CA MET A 185 -17.62 14.25 -11.21
C MET A 185 -18.63 15.18 -10.54
N THR A 186 -19.24 14.74 -9.44
CA THR A 186 -20.15 15.56 -8.62
C THR A 186 -19.49 15.88 -7.29
N ILE A 187 -19.50 17.15 -6.89
CA ILE A 187 -19.08 17.59 -5.56
C ILE A 187 -20.28 18.28 -4.91
N ASP A 188 -20.77 17.73 -3.82
CA ASP A 188 -21.87 18.30 -3.02
C ASP A 188 -21.27 19.03 -1.82
N GLY A 189 -21.10 20.33 -1.94
CA GLY A 189 -20.48 21.21 -0.94
C GLY A 189 -19.68 22.33 -1.58
N ASP A 190 -19.01 23.12 -0.74
CA ASP A 190 -18.18 24.22 -1.19
C ASP A 190 -16.85 23.73 -1.75
N VAL A 191 -16.38 24.34 -2.86
CA VAL A 191 -15.08 24.09 -3.46
C VAL A 191 -14.20 25.33 -3.32
N ASN A 192 -13.07 25.20 -2.65
CA ASN A 192 -12.07 26.25 -2.52
C ASN A 192 -10.84 25.92 -3.38
N ILE A 193 -10.52 26.77 -4.36
CA ILE A 193 -9.37 26.64 -5.24
C ILE A 193 -8.43 27.81 -4.97
N THR A 194 -7.25 27.53 -4.39
CA THR A 194 -6.23 28.55 -4.10
C THR A 194 -5.31 28.87 -5.29
N GLY A 195 -5.40 28.08 -6.36
CA GLY A 195 -4.69 28.27 -7.63
C GLY A 195 -5.59 28.74 -8.76
N GLY A 196 -5.11 28.60 -9.99
CA GLY A 196 -5.91 28.88 -11.18
C GLY A 196 -6.87 27.76 -11.51
N LEU A 197 -8.05 28.09 -12.06
CA LEU A 197 -8.99 27.16 -12.68
C LEU A 197 -8.96 27.35 -14.19
N THR A 198 -8.69 26.27 -14.94
CA THR A 198 -8.79 26.27 -16.40
C THR A 198 -9.82 25.24 -16.83
N THR A 199 -10.80 25.62 -17.63
CA THR A 199 -11.80 24.73 -18.20
C THR A 199 -11.73 24.78 -19.73
N THR A 200 -11.98 23.65 -20.39
CA THR A 200 -12.07 23.54 -21.86
C THR A 200 -13.52 23.66 -22.35
N GLY A 201 -14.48 23.60 -21.47
CA GLY A 201 -15.91 23.77 -21.71
C GLY A 201 -16.49 24.96 -20.97
N ASP A 202 -17.80 25.10 -21.02
CA ASP A 202 -18.52 26.17 -20.36
C ASP A 202 -18.54 26.00 -18.84
N ILE A 203 -18.65 27.14 -18.12
CA ILE A 203 -18.94 27.19 -16.71
C ILE A 203 -20.38 27.70 -16.57
N GLU A 204 -21.30 26.84 -16.12
CA GLU A 204 -22.68 27.17 -15.89
C GLU A 204 -22.96 27.31 -14.38
N THR A 205 -23.68 28.36 -13.98
CA THR A 205 -24.19 28.55 -12.64
C THR A 205 -25.71 28.59 -12.66
N THR A 206 -26.37 27.70 -11.90
CA THR A 206 -27.85 27.60 -11.88
C THR A 206 -28.52 28.37 -10.76
N GLY A 207 -27.81 28.73 -9.71
CA GLY A 207 -28.39 29.39 -8.53
C GLY A 207 -27.55 30.51 -7.94
N GLY A 208 -26.51 30.93 -8.63
CA GLY A 208 -25.57 31.95 -8.15
C GLY A 208 -24.93 32.71 -9.31
N ASP A 209 -23.93 33.47 -9.04
CA ASP A 209 -23.22 34.28 -10.01
C ASP A 209 -21.70 34.12 -9.85
N VAL A 210 -20.96 34.29 -10.94
CA VAL A 210 -19.49 34.32 -10.92
C VAL A 210 -19.06 35.73 -10.52
N LYS A 211 -18.36 35.86 -9.40
CA LYS A 211 -17.96 37.15 -8.82
C LYS A 211 -16.46 37.27 -8.70
N THR A 212 -15.96 38.48 -8.93
CA THR A 212 -14.65 38.90 -8.43
C THR A 212 -14.86 39.88 -7.26
N SER A 213 -13.79 40.32 -6.60
CA SER A 213 -13.88 41.34 -5.58
C SER A 213 -14.44 42.68 -6.09
N LEU A 214 -14.42 42.92 -7.42
CA LEU A 214 -14.80 44.17 -8.04
C LEU A 214 -16.01 44.06 -8.97
N VAL A 215 -16.18 42.94 -9.64
CA VAL A 215 -17.17 42.77 -10.71
C VAL A 215 -17.92 41.44 -10.54
N THR A 216 -19.24 41.48 -10.68
CA THR A 216 -20.12 40.30 -10.77
C THR A 216 -20.42 40.07 -12.25
N LEU A 217 -20.20 38.84 -12.74
CA LEU A 217 -20.32 38.55 -14.18
C LEU A 217 -21.73 38.82 -14.72
N GLY A 218 -22.77 38.47 -13.99
CA GLY A 218 -24.16 38.64 -14.41
C GLY A 218 -24.67 40.10 -14.36
N THR A 219 -24.01 41.00 -13.63
CA THR A 219 -24.48 42.37 -13.44
C THR A 219 -23.49 43.46 -13.85
N HIS A 220 -22.33 43.10 -14.40
CA HIS A 220 -21.40 44.08 -14.87
C HIS A 220 -21.93 44.82 -16.12
N ILE A 221 -21.53 46.05 -16.26
CA ILE A 221 -21.93 46.91 -17.40
C ILE A 221 -20.69 47.36 -18.18
N HIS A 222 -20.92 47.74 -19.40
CA HIS A 222 -19.91 48.40 -20.25
C HIS A 222 -20.43 49.75 -20.65
N THR A 223 -19.61 50.78 -20.48
CA THR A 223 -19.93 52.10 -20.94
C THR A 223 -19.53 52.24 -22.41
N ALA A 224 -20.50 52.51 -23.29
CA ALA A 224 -20.22 52.76 -24.70
C ALA A 224 -19.75 54.21 -24.87
N PRO A 225 -18.59 54.47 -25.53
CA PRO A 225 -18.18 55.83 -25.83
C PRO A 225 -19.13 56.49 -26.86
N SER A 226 -19.38 57.77 -26.70
CA SER A 226 -20.34 58.53 -27.53
C SER A 226 -19.97 58.65 -29.03
N GLY A 227 -18.91 58.01 -29.48
CA GLY A 227 -18.43 58.02 -30.86
C GLY A 227 -18.36 56.65 -31.54
N GLY A 228 -18.94 55.56 -30.94
CA GLY A 228 -18.95 54.25 -31.55
C GLY A 228 -17.63 53.49 -31.48
N GLY A 229 -16.70 53.87 -30.60
CA GLY A 229 -15.46 53.14 -30.31
C GLY A 229 -15.69 51.88 -29.45
N PRO A 230 -14.63 51.14 -29.11
CA PRO A 230 -14.71 49.98 -28.23
C PRO A 230 -15.36 50.34 -26.88
N THR A 231 -16.16 49.45 -26.31
CA THR A 231 -16.71 49.63 -24.97
C THR A 231 -15.61 49.58 -23.89
N SER A 232 -15.85 50.22 -22.75
CA SER A 232 -14.96 50.14 -21.58
C SER A 232 -14.75 48.68 -21.15
N GLY A 233 -13.74 48.42 -20.33
CA GLY A 233 -13.66 47.19 -19.57
C GLY A 233 -14.89 47.02 -18.65
N PRO A 234 -15.12 45.82 -18.07
CA PRO A 234 -16.23 45.58 -17.17
C PRO A 234 -16.14 46.49 -15.94
N GLU A 235 -17.24 47.11 -15.59
CA GLU A 235 -17.38 48.02 -14.44
C GLU A 235 -18.38 47.47 -13.44
N PRO A 236 -18.23 47.72 -12.11
CA PRO A 236 -19.26 47.39 -11.15
C PRO A 236 -20.57 48.07 -11.45
N ALA A 237 -21.70 47.41 -11.25
CA ALA A 237 -23.01 48.09 -11.31
C ALA A 237 -23.07 49.21 -10.28
N PRO A 238 -23.69 50.35 -10.58
CA PRO A 238 -23.86 51.43 -9.61
C PRO A 238 -24.65 50.94 -8.39
N SER A 239 -24.21 51.31 -7.18
CA SER A 239 -24.95 51.05 -5.94
C SER A 239 -26.25 51.84 -6.00
N LEU A 240 -27.38 51.12 -5.85
CA LEU A 240 -28.73 51.70 -5.63
C LEU A 240 -28.82 52.38 -4.26
#